data_86315b179492fd34c938528de7b4192f
#
_entry.id   86315b179492fd34c938528de7b4192f
#
_cell.length_a   1.000
_cell.length_b   1.000
_cell.length_c   1.000
_cell.angle_alpha   90.00
_cell.angle_beta   90.00
_cell.angle_gamma   90.00
#
_symmetry.space_group_name_H-M   'P 1'
#
loop_
_entity.id
_entity.type
_entity.pdbx_description
1 polymer ?
#
loop_
_entity_poly.entity_id
_entity_poly.type
_entity_poly.pdbx_seq_one_letter_code
_entity_poly.pdbx_strand_id
1 'polypeptide(L)'
;MTSSTTLVKTESSYLNIHEYEFDEECITDVRDQLMEKPEIIVFGRVCHQHRSVGFFSDESIGYKYSGKLMKSSPLTDNLRYLLRDMNEKFATQFNGILVNRYGDGSDYISAHSDDEKGIKVNDVVSISWGTVRTFRIRNKSDRKIVANIPTEPGKIIHMGGEFQREFTHEIPIEKKIQGLRYSFTFRHHSE
;
A
#
# COMPACT_ATOMS: atom_id res chain seq x y z
N MET A 1 -13.38 21.28 -3.68
CA MET A 1 -12.78 20.32 -4.64
C MET A 1 -11.31 20.21 -4.30
N THR A 2 -10.88 19.07 -3.76
CA THR A 2 -9.46 18.84 -3.48
C THR A 2 -8.73 18.66 -4.81
N SER A 3 -7.69 19.46 -5.03
CA SER A 3 -6.87 19.39 -6.25
C SER A 3 -6.19 18.02 -6.34
N SER A 4 -6.30 17.35 -7.47
CA SER A 4 -5.53 16.14 -7.76
C SER A 4 -4.53 16.42 -8.87
N THR A 5 -3.36 15.80 -8.79
CA THR A 5 -2.32 15.86 -9.82
C THR A 5 -2.12 14.48 -10.43
N THR A 6 -2.29 14.35 -11.73
CA THR A 6 -2.03 13.11 -12.45
C THR A 6 -0.55 13.03 -12.82
N LEU A 7 0.15 11.97 -12.36
CA LEU A 7 1.57 11.75 -12.60
C LEU A 7 1.85 10.66 -13.65
N VAL A 8 0.98 9.67 -13.75
CA VAL A 8 1.05 8.62 -14.78
C VAL A 8 -0.33 8.52 -15.42
N LYS A 9 -0.35 8.44 -16.76
CA LYS A 9 -1.59 8.27 -17.52
C LYS A 9 -1.31 7.50 -18.81
N THR A 10 -2.11 6.47 -19.07
CA THR A 10 -2.21 5.76 -20.35
C THR A 10 -3.65 5.85 -20.87
N GLU A 11 -4.02 5.09 -21.88
CA GLU A 11 -5.42 4.98 -22.33
C GLU A 11 -6.32 4.30 -21.28
N SER A 12 -5.76 3.36 -20.49
CA SER A 12 -6.50 2.49 -19.57
C SER A 12 -6.12 2.65 -18.10
N SER A 13 -5.02 3.35 -17.79
CA SER A 13 -4.47 3.47 -16.43
C SER A 13 -4.21 4.92 -16.03
N TYR A 14 -4.29 5.18 -14.74
CA TYR A 14 -3.85 6.46 -14.16
C TYR A 14 -3.23 6.27 -12.78
N LEU A 15 -2.37 7.24 -12.39
CA LEU A 15 -1.94 7.44 -11.03
C LEU A 15 -2.10 8.92 -10.69
N ASN A 16 -2.94 9.18 -9.70
CA ASN A 16 -3.23 10.51 -9.19
C ASN A 16 -2.67 10.68 -7.77
N ILE A 17 -2.22 11.90 -7.47
CA ILE A 17 -1.85 12.32 -6.12
C ILE A 17 -2.93 13.27 -5.60
N HIS A 18 -3.35 13.05 -4.35
CA HIS A 18 -4.30 13.92 -3.65
C HIS A 18 -3.72 14.33 -2.30
N GLU A 19 -4.14 15.50 -1.81
CA GLU A 19 -3.88 15.91 -0.43
C GLU A 19 -4.90 15.28 0.52
N TYR A 20 -4.43 14.93 1.72
CA TYR A 20 -5.28 14.37 2.76
C TYR A 20 -4.75 14.72 4.15
N GLU A 21 -5.64 15.12 5.03
CA GLU A 21 -5.32 15.33 6.44
C GLU A 21 -5.44 13.99 7.17
N PHE A 22 -4.28 13.36 7.41
CA PHE A 22 -4.21 12.03 8.00
C PHE A 22 -4.23 12.11 9.53
N ASP A 23 -5.12 11.34 10.16
CA ASP A 23 -5.18 11.20 11.60
C ASP A 23 -4.09 10.24 12.12
N GLU A 24 -3.15 10.80 12.89
CA GLU A 24 -2.02 10.05 13.45
C GLU A 24 -2.44 9.02 14.53
N GLU A 25 -3.65 9.11 15.08
CA GLU A 25 -4.17 8.12 16.02
C GLU A 25 -4.23 6.72 15.37
N CYS A 26 -4.44 6.65 14.05
CA CYS A 26 -4.34 5.40 13.29
C CYS A 26 -2.98 4.70 13.45
N ILE A 27 -1.88 5.47 13.60
CA ILE A 27 -0.54 4.89 13.86
C ILE A 27 -0.48 4.24 15.23
N THR A 28 -1.03 4.94 16.24
CA THR A 28 -1.09 4.42 17.62
C THR A 28 -1.87 3.13 17.68
N ASP A 29 -2.97 3.04 16.97
CA ASP A 29 -3.82 1.85 16.92
C ASP A 29 -3.11 0.62 16.35
N VAL A 30 -2.27 0.79 15.34
CA VAL A 30 -1.72 -0.34 14.59
C VAL A 30 -0.30 -0.74 15.01
N ARG A 31 0.49 0.16 15.57
CA ARG A 31 1.95 -0.03 15.76
C ARG A 31 2.33 -1.33 16.47
N ASP A 32 1.56 -1.72 17.50
CA ASP A 32 1.83 -2.89 18.33
C ASP A 32 1.11 -4.16 17.81
N GLN A 33 0.35 -4.05 16.73
CA GLN A 33 -0.37 -5.14 16.08
C GLN A 33 0.32 -5.64 14.80
N LEU A 34 1.40 -4.95 14.36
CA LEU A 34 2.12 -5.36 13.15
C LEU A 34 3.04 -6.55 13.44
N MET A 35 3.04 -7.52 12.54
CA MET A 35 4.02 -8.60 12.54
C MET A 35 5.37 -8.06 12.08
N GLU A 36 6.41 -8.28 12.89
CA GLU A 36 7.77 -7.85 12.57
C GLU A 36 8.38 -8.75 11.50
N LYS A 37 8.65 -8.20 10.32
CA LYS A 37 9.34 -8.86 9.20
C LYS A 37 8.90 -10.32 8.98
N PRO A 38 7.59 -10.59 8.76
CA PRO A 38 7.05 -11.94 8.75
C PRO A 38 7.66 -12.78 7.61
N GLU A 39 7.66 -14.10 7.82
CA GLU A 39 8.10 -15.05 6.81
C GLU A 39 7.19 -15.10 5.60
N ILE A 40 7.78 -15.25 4.43
CA ILE A 40 7.12 -15.51 3.14
C ILE A 40 7.78 -16.67 2.42
N ILE A 41 7.12 -17.23 1.42
CA ILE A 41 7.68 -18.27 0.57
C ILE A 41 7.94 -17.67 -0.82
N VAL A 42 9.22 -17.60 -1.21
CA VAL A 42 9.64 -17.11 -2.51
C VAL A 42 10.35 -18.25 -3.26
N PHE A 43 9.82 -18.67 -4.40
CA PHE A 43 10.33 -19.81 -5.18
C PHE A 43 10.59 -21.07 -4.32
N GLY A 44 9.66 -21.38 -3.40
CA GLY A 44 9.75 -22.55 -2.52
C GLY A 44 10.75 -22.40 -1.35
N ARG A 45 11.38 -21.25 -1.18
CA ARG A 45 12.29 -20.96 -0.07
C ARG A 45 11.65 -20.04 0.94
N VAL A 46 11.87 -20.30 2.22
CA VAL A 46 11.45 -19.42 3.31
C VAL A 46 12.36 -18.18 3.30
N CYS A 47 11.76 -17.02 3.19
CA CYS A 47 12.39 -15.71 3.27
C CYS A 47 11.64 -14.86 4.29
N HIS A 48 12.20 -13.71 4.66
CA HIS A 48 11.50 -12.72 5.51
C HIS A 48 11.18 -11.49 4.69
N GLN A 49 10.03 -10.88 4.98
CA GLN A 49 9.75 -9.55 4.49
C GLN A 49 10.72 -8.54 5.09
N HIS A 50 11.06 -7.51 4.33
CA HIS A 50 11.95 -6.45 4.78
C HIS A 50 11.19 -5.24 5.32
N ARG A 51 10.05 -5.47 5.97
CA ARG A 51 9.19 -4.49 6.63
C ARG A 51 8.24 -5.19 7.58
N SER A 52 7.71 -4.47 8.57
CA SER A 52 6.62 -5.00 9.40
C SER A 52 5.29 -4.81 8.69
N VAL A 53 4.36 -5.72 8.89
CA VAL A 53 3.11 -5.77 8.12
C VAL A 53 1.93 -6.14 9.04
N GLY A 54 0.78 -5.52 8.83
CA GLY A 54 -0.51 -5.89 9.41
C GLY A 54 -1.63 -5.76 8.39
N PHE A 55 -2.62 -6.63 8.46
CA PHE A 55 -3.81 -6.56 7.65
C PHE A 55 -5.04 -6.42 8.53
N PHE A 56 -5.86 -5.42 8.28
CA PHE A 56 -7.03 -5.06 9.08
C PHE A 56 -8.29 -5.11 8.21
N SER A 57 -9.28 -5.89 8.66
CA SER A 57 -10.57 -6.01 8.00
C SER A 57 -11.59 -6.63 8.96
N ASP A 58 -12.85 -6.19 8.90
CA ASP A 58 -13.97 -6.82 9.60
C ASP A 58 -14.69 -7.86 8.71
N GLU A 59 -14.42 -7.88 7.41
CA GLU A 59 -15.10 -8.74 6.42
C GLU A 59 -14.21 -9.88 5.90
N SER A 60 -12.92 -9.58 5.63
CA SER A 60 -11.99 -10.56 5.07
C SER A 60 -11.29 -11.36 6.15
N ILE A 61 -11.19 -12.68 5.96
CA ILE A 61 -10.46 -13.60 6.86
C ILE A 61 -8.94 -13.39 6.83
N GLY A 62 -8.43 -12.70 5.81
CA GLY A 62 -7.02 -12.41 5.67
C GLY A 62 -6.59 -12.12 4.24
N TYR A 63 -5.33 -11.80 4.13
CA TYR A 63 -4.65 -11.45 2.89
C TYR A 63 -3.59 -12.51 2.57
N LYS A 64 -3.66 -13.10 1.38
CA LYS A 64 -2.70 -14.12 0.95
C LYS A 64 -1.56 -13.47 0.16
N TYR A 65 -0.36 -13.49 0.72
CA TYR A 65 0.83 -12.94 0.09
C TYR A 65 1.96 -13.99 0.05
N SER A 66 2.55 -14.19 -1.13
CA SER A 66 3.68 -15.12 -1.34
C SER A 66 3.47 -16.48 -0.63
N GLY A 67 2.30 -17.08 -0.85
CA GLY A 67 1.98 -18.44 -0.35
C GLY A 67 1.57 -18.54 1.12
N LYS A 68 1.63 -17.48 1.91
CA LYS A 68 1.17 -17.45 3.31
C LYS A 68 -0.07 -16.58 3.47
N LEU A 69 -1.02 -17.05 4.29
CA LEU A 69 -2.18 -16.27 4.70
C LEU A 69 -1.81 -15.41 5.91
N MET A 70 -1.88 -14.10 5.75
CA MET A 70 -1.86 -13.14 6.84
C MET A 70 -3.30 -12.98 7.32
N LYS A 71 -3.60 -13.43 8.54
CA LYS A 71 -4.94 -13.28 9.12
C LYS A 71 -5.25 -11.80 9.33
N SER A 72 -6.50 -11.42 9.14
CA SER A 72 -6.97 -10.08 9.45
C SER A 72 -7.06 -9.87 10.97
N SER A 73 -6.66 -8.68 11.41
CA SER A 73 -7.06 -8.11 12.69
C SER A 73 -8.34 -7.30 12.50
N PRO A 74 -9.22 -7.18 13.49
CA PRO A 74 -10.38 -6.30 13.41
C PRO A 74 -9.96 -4.86 13.17
N LEU A 75 -10.78 -4.11 12.45
CA LEU A 75 -10.59 -2.67 12.33
C LEU A 75 -10.81 -1.99 13.68
N THR A 76 -9.95 -1.04 14.03
CA THR A 76 -10.21 -0.09 15.12
C THR A 76 -11.23 0.95 14.66
N ASP A 77 -11.75 1.76 15.58
CA ASP A 77 -12.71 2.81 15.21
C ASP A 77 -12.09 3.86 14.28
N ASN A 78 -10.83 4.23 14.52
CA ASN A 78 -10.09 5.15 13.65
C ASN A 78 -9.86 4.54 12.26
N LEU A 79 -9.53 3.26 12.16
CA LEU A 79 -9.37 2.56 10.89
C LEU A 79 -10.71 2.39 10.14
N ARG A 80 -11.83 2.15 10.84
CA ARG A 80 -13.18 2.13 10.23
C ARG A 80 -13.53 3.48 9.64
N TYR A 81 -13.26 4.55 10.39
CA TYR A 81 -13.47 5.91 9.90
C TYR A 81 -12.63 6.17 8.65
N LEU A 82 -11.34 5.87 8.72
CA LEU A 82 -10.40 6.05 7.60
C LEU A 82 -10.82 5.26 6.35
N LEU A 83 -11.23 3.99 6.52
CA LEU A 83 -11.71 3.14 5.43
C LEU A 83 -12.98 3.70 4.77
N ARG A 84 -13.94 4.17 5.60
CA ARG A 84 -15.18 4.79 5.12
C ARG A 84 -14.88 6.07 4.33
N ASP A 85 -14.01 6.93 4.86
CA ASP A 85 -13.64 8.19 4.20
C ASP A 85 -12.97 7.96 2.84
N MET A 86 -12.09 6.95 2.74
CA MET A 86 -11.50 6.55 1.45
C MET A 86 -12.54 6.02 0.47
N ASN A 87 -13.49 5.22 0.94
CA ASN A 87 -14.58 4.72 0.10
C ASN A 87 -15.48 5.85 -0.41
N GLU A 88 -15.82 6.81 0.43
CA GLU A 88 -16.61 7.99 0.05
C GLU A 88 -15.85 8.87 -0.93
N LYS A 89 -14.58 9.16 -0.65
CA LYS A 89 -13.72 10.04 -1.46
C LYS A 89 -13.49 9.51 -2.87
N PHE A 90 -13.33 8.21 -3.04
CA PHE A 90 -13.00 7.57 -4.32
C PHE A 90 -14.16 6.78 -4.94
N ALA A 91 -15.34 6.79 -4.33
CA ALA A 91 -16.52 6.03 -4.76
C ALA A 91 -16.20 4.52 -4.93
N THR A 92 -15.47 3.95 -3.97
CA THR A 92 -14.99 2.57 -3.95
C THR A 92 -15.70 1.72 -2.90
N GLN A 93 -15.36 0.45 -2.83
CA GLN A 93 -15.86 -0.52 -1.85
C GLN A 93 -14.67 -1.28 -1.24
N PHE A 94 -13.65 -0.57 -0.80
CA PHE A 94 -12.55 -1.17 -0.06
C PHE A 94 -13.09 -1.80 1.23
N ASN A 95 -12.60 -3.00 1.56
CA ASN A 95 -12.99 -3.72 2.77
C ASN A 95 -11.79 -4.15 3.62
N GLY A 96 -10.58 -3.74 3.27
CA GLY A 96 -9.37 -4.05 4.02
C GLY A 96 -8.28 -3.00 3.88
N ILE A 97 -7.47 -2.88 4.93
CA ILE A 97 -6.33 -1.98 5.01
C ILE A 97 -5.07 -2.80 5.28
N LEU A 98 -4.15 -2.79 4.32
CA LEU A 98 -2.80 -3.33 4.52
C LEU A 98 -1.90 -2.22 5.06
N VAL A 99 -1.35 -2.43 6.24
CA VAL A 99 -0.42 -1.48 6.87
C VAL A 99 0.99 -2.02 6.75
N ASN A 100 1.91 -1.22 6.21
CA ASN A 100 3.34 -1.52 6.18
C ASN A 100 4.08 -0.49 7.02
N ARG A 101 5.03 -0.96 7.85
CA ARG A 101 5.98 -0.12 8.60
C ARG A 101 7.39 -0.40 8.11
N TYR A 102 8.08 0.64 7.70
CA TYR A 102 9.49 0.65 7.32
C TYR A 102 10.27 1.36 8.44
N GLY A 103 11.21 0.67 9.08
CA GLY A 103 12.00 1.21 10.19
C GLY A 103 12.97 2.28 9.75
N ASP A 104 13.59 2.09 8.58
CA ASP A 104 14.51 3.02 7.96
C ASP A 104 14.66 2.75 6.46
N GLY A 105 15.66 3.35 5.83
CA GLY A 105 15.93 3.20 4.39
C GLY A 105 16.47 1.83 3.97
N SER A 106 16.81 0.93 4.88
CA SER A 106 17.18 -0.45 4.58
C SER A 106 15.96 -1.35 4.37
N ASP A 107 14.82 -0.98 4.97
CA ASP A 107 13.56 -1.67 4.76
C ASP A 107 12.97 -1.31 3.39
N TYR A 108 12.38 -2.29 2.71
CA TYR A 108 11.91 -2.14 1.33
C TYR A 108 10.78 -3.11 0.98
N ILE A 109 10.15 -2.87 -0.15
CA ILE A 109 9.35 -3.85 -0.88
C ILE A 109 9.78 -3.82 -2.35
N SER A 110 10.10 -5.00 -2.89
CA SER A 110 10.49 -5.16 -4.30
C SER A 110 9.34 -4.85 -5.24
N ALA A 111 9.67 -4.61 -6.51
CA ALA A 111 8.71 -4.34 -7.56
C ALA A 111 7.64 -5.45 -7.66
N HIS A 112 6.38 -5.07 -7.48
CA HIS A 112 5.20 -5.94 -7.49
C HIS A 112 3.99 -5.16 -8.01
N SER A 113 2.91 -5.87 -8.24
CA SER A 113 1.59 -5.31 -8.47
C SER A 113 0.63 -5.87 -7.44
N ASP A 114 -0.46 -5.15 -7.18
CA ASP A 114 -1.53 -5.58 -6.29
C ASP A 114 -2.59 -6.38 -7.08
N ASP A 115 -2.16 -7.46 -7.71
CA ASP A 115 -2.95 -8.32 -8.61
C ASP A 115 -3.05 -9.76 -8.11
N GLU A 116 -2.85 -10.00 -6.81
CA GLU A 116 -2.97 -11.31 -6.22
C GLU A 116 -4.41 -11.84 -6.29
N LYS A 117 -4.52 -13.17 -6.30
CA LYS A 117 -5.81 -13.85 -6.32
C LYS A 117 -6.65 -13.42 -5.11
N GLY A 118 -7.86 -12.91 -5.36
CA GLY A 118 -8.77 -12.43 -4.32
C GLY A 118 -8.72 -10.91 -4.13
N ILE A 119 -7.98 -10.16 -4.96
CA ILE A 119 -8.02 -8.70 -4.98
C ILE A 119 -8.74 -8.23 -6.24
N LYS A 120 -9.69 -7.30 -6.10
CA LYS A 120 -10.23 -6.56 -7.25
C LYS A 120 -9.22 -5.49 -7.64
N VAL A 121 -8.69 -5.59 -8.85
CA VAL A 121 -7.52 -4.82 -9.31
C VAL A 121 -7.82 -3.42 -9.85
N ASN A 122 -9.06 -2.91 -9.73
CA ASN A 122 -9.42 -1.66 -10.42
C ASN A 122 -8.89 -0.41 -9.75
N ASP A 123 -8.96 -0.34 -8.43
CA ASP A 123 -8.50 0.80 -7.67
C ASP A 123 -7.70 0.34 -6.45
N VAL A 124 -6.56 0.97 -6.25
CA VAL A 124 -5.73 0.83 -5.04
C VAL A 124 -5.36 2.22 -4.57
N VAL A 125 -5.62 2.49 -3.31
CA VAL A 125 -5.29 3.78 -2.68
C VAL A 125 -4.26 3.53 -1.58
N SER A 126 -3.23 4.37 -1.51
CA SER A 126 -2.23 4.30 -0.44
C SER A 126 -1.97 5.67 0.16
N ILE A 127 -2.05 5.78 1.49
CA ILE A 127 -1.69 6.97 2.26
C ILE A 127 -0.34 6.73 2.92
N SER A 128 0.55 7.73 2.88
CA SER A 128 1.85 7.67 3.54
C SER A 128 1.91 8.58 4.75
N TRP A 129 2.64 8.15 5.78
CA TRP A 129 2.97 8.93 6.96
C TRP A 129 4.43 8.70 7.39
N GLY A 130 5.06 9.75 7.93
CA GLY A 130 6.43 9.71 8.46
C GLY A 130 7.47 10.08 7.42
N THR A 131 8.61 9.39 7.44
CA THR A 131 9.78 9.72 6.60
C THR A 131 9.49 9.52 5.12
N VAL A 132 9.84 10.52 4.32
CA VAL A 132 9.68 10.47 2.85
C VAL A 132 10.57 9.39 2.26
N ARG A 133 9.99 8.51 1.45
CA ARG A 133 10.66 7.47 0.67
C ARG A 133 10.26 7.62 -0.81
N THR A 134 10.98 6.96 -1.68
CA THR A 134 10.62 6.87 -3.09
C THR A 134 9.57 5.79 -3.31
N PHE A 135 8.43 6.15 -3.89
CA PHE A 135 7.49 5.21 -4.51
C PHE A 135 7.80 5.14 -6.00
N ARG A 136 8.41 4.06 -6.44
CA ARG A 136 8.89 3.90 -7.82
C ARG A 136 7.93 3.09 -8.65
N ILE A 137 7.58 3.62 -9.81
CA ILE A 137 6.75 2.96 -10.81
C ILE A 137 7.62 2.44 -11.94
N ARG A 138 7.38 1.20 -12.35
CA ARG A 138 8.01 0.58 -13.51
C ARG A 138 6.97 0.04 -14.47
N ASN A 139 7.22 0.17 -15.75
CA ASN A 139 6.43 -0.52 -16.75
C ASN A 139 6.71 -2.04 -16.70
N LYS A 140 5.67 -2.88 -16.72
CA LYS A 140 5.82 -4.35 -16.68
C LYS A 140 6.49 -4.91 -17.93
N SER A 141 6.25 -4.31 -19.12
CA SER A 141 6.71 -4.86 -20.39
C SER A 141 8.23 -4.77 -20.56
N ASP A 142 8.84 -3.64 -20.19
CA ASP A 142 10.27 -3.38 -20.40
C ASP A 142 11.06 -3.11 -19.12
N ARG A 143 10.37 -3.10 -17.97
CA ARG A 143 10.90 -2.85 -16.60
C ARG A 143 11.53 -1.45 -16.41
N LYS A 144 11.37 -0.54 -17.35
CA LYS A 144 11.89 0.82 -17.20
C LYS A 144 11.15 1.59 -16.13
N ILE A 145 11.87 2.48 -15.47
CA ILE A 145 11.29 3.41 -14.50
C ILE A 145 10.44 4.43 -15.26
N VAL A 146 9.18 4.54 -14.88
CA VAL A 146 8.23 5.52 -15.42
C VAL A 146 8.18 6.76 -14.52
N ALA A 147 8.20 6.56 -13.21
CA ALA A 147 8.16 7.65 -12.23
C ALA A 147 8.84 7.27 -10.92
N ASN A 148 9.38 8.27 -10.22
CA ASN A 148 9.75 8.21 -8.82
C ASN A 148 8.96 9.29 -8.09
N ILE A 149 8.11 8.89 -7.16
CA ILE A 149 7.16 9.74 -6.46
C ILE A 149 7.56 9.81 -4.98
N PRO A 150 7.82 11.00 -4.41
CA PRO A 150 8.09 11.11 -2.99
C PRO A 150 6.83 10.79 -2.18
N THR A 151 6.96 9.92 -1.18
CA THR A 151 5.85 9.54 -0.29
C THR A 151 5.71 10.54 0.86
N GLU A 152 5.38 11.78 0.54
CA GLU A 152 5.18 12.82 1.54
C GLU A 152 4.02 12.49 2.48
N PRO A 153 4.12 12.82 3.79
CA PRO A 153 3.03 12.64 4.73
C PRO A 153 1.76 13.37 4.27
N GLY A 154 0.60 12.72 4.43
CA GLY A 154 -0.67 13.29 4.00
C GLY A 154 -0.90 13.25 2.47
N LYS A 155 -0.03 12.60 1.70
CA LYS A 155 -0.27 12.34 0.28
C LYS A 155 -0.94 10.99 0.08
N ILE A 156 -2.02 11.01 -0.71
CA ILE A 156 -2.65 9.81 -1.24
C ILE A 156 -2.10 9.53 -2.62
N ILE A 157 -1.66 8.31 -2.85
CA ILE A 157 -1.38 7.74 -4.17
C ILE A 157 -2.60 6.90 -4.56
N HIS A 158 -3.32 7.31 -5.61
CA HIS A 158 -4.46 6.58 -6.16
C HIS A 158 -4.07 5.98 -7.52
N MET A 159 -3.99 4.67 -7.57
CA MET A 159 -3.72 3.87 -8.76
C MET A 159 -5.03 3.28 -9.27
N GLY A 160 -5.46 3.65 -10.48
CA GLY A 160 -6.75 3.23 -11.02
C GLY A 160 -6.71 2.72 -12.45
N GLY A 161 -7.84 2.14 -12.87
CA GLY A 161 -7.97 1.46 -14.15
C GLY A 161 -7.15 0.17 -14.21
N GLU A 162 -6.46 -0.06 -15.32
CA GLU A 162 -5.60 -1.24 -15.54
C GLU A 162 -4.19 -1.10 -14.94
N PHE A 163 -3.99 -0.17 -13.98
CA PHE A 163 -2.66 0.18 -13.46
C PHE A 163 -1.89 -1.06 -12.98
N GLN A 164 -2.53 -1.95 -12.24
CA GLN A 164 -1.89 -3.15 -11.71
C GLN A 164 -1.52 -4.18 -12.79
N ARG A 165 -2.10 -4.08 -13.99
CA ARG A 165 -1.74 -4.91 -15.15
C ARG A 165 -0.59 -4.32 -15.96
N GLU A 166 -0.51 -2.98 -16.06
CA GLU A 166 0.50 -2.28 -16.88
C GLU A 166 1.79 -2.00 -16.11
N PHE A 167 1.69 -1.77 -14.79
CA PHE A 167 2.81 -1.30 -13.98
C PHE A 167 3.07 -2.18 -12.76
N THR A 168 4.31 -2.11 -12.28
CA THR A 168 4.72 -2.53 -10.95
C THR A 168 5.13 -1.30 -10.15
N HIS A 169 5.07 -1.43 -8.81
CA HIS A 169 5.53 -0.39 -7.90
C HIS A 169 6.40 -0.98 -6.78
N GLU A 170 7.28 -0.17 -6.24
CA GLU A 170 8.24 -0.56 -5.21
C GLU A 170 8.57 0.59 -4.25
N ILE A 171 8.99 0.25 -3.03
CA ILE A 171 9.77 1.14 -2.17
C ILE A 171 11.20 0.62 -2.19
N PRO A 172 12.12 1.23 -2.94
CA PRO A 172 13.49 0.74 -3.09
C PRO A 172 14.30 0.92 -1.80
N ILE A 173 15.44 0.24 -1.70
CA ILE A 173 16.42 0.47 -0.64
C ILE A 173 17.04 1.86 -0.81
N GLU A 174 17.03 2.66 0.24
CA GLU A 174 17.56 4.03 0.30
C GLU A 174 18.38 4.21 1.60
N LYS A 175 19.48 3.47 1.75
CA LYS A 175 20.26 3.29 3.00
C LYS A 175 20.65 4.58 3.74
N LYS A 176 20.66 5.73 3.05
CA LYS A 176 20.98 7.03 3.67
C LYS A 176 19.78 7.63 4.42
N ILE A 177 18.58 7.14 4.16
CA ILE A 177 17.36 7.64 4.80
C ILE A 177 17.23 6.98 6.17
N GLN A 178 17.06 7.81 7.18
CA GLN A 178 16.78 7.41 8.56
C GLN A 178 15.35 7.81 8.92
N GLY A 179 14.72 7.03 9.79
CA GLY A 179 13.40 7.34 10.30
C GLY A 179 12.29 6.47 9.75
N LEU A 180 11.21 6.49 10.50
CA LEU A 180 10.08 5.60 10.41
C LEU A 180 9.10 6.06 9.33
N ARG A 181 8.57 5.13 8.53
CA ARG A 181 7.48 5.36 7.59
C ARG A 181 6.39 4.31 7.75
N TYR A 182 5.15 4.76 7.70
CA TYR A 182 3.98 3.91 7.53
C TYR A 182 3.33 4.12 6.17
N SER A 183 2.69 3.09 5.64
CA SER A 183 1.72 3.20 4.56
C SER A 183 0.47 2.40 4.87
N PHE A 184 -0.69 3.00 4.59
CA PHE A 184 -2.01 2.40 4.70
C PHE A 184 -2.53 2.20 3.28
N THR A 185 -2.68 0.95 2.86
CA THR A 185 -3.10 0.60 1.49
C THR A 185 -4.48 -0.03 1.51
N PHE A 186 -5.41 0.58 0.81
CA PHE A 186 -6.84 0.23 0.74
C PHE A 186 -7.10 -0.58 -0.51
N ARG A 187 -7.77 -1.71 -0.35
CA ARG A 187 -8.12 -2.63 -1.43
C ARG A 187 -9.46 -3.30 -1.17
N HIS A 188 -10.08 -3.82 -2.23
CA HIS A 188 -11.20 -4.74 -2.09
C HIS A 188 -10.69 -6.18 -2.16
N HIS A 189 -10.87 -6.92 -1.08
CA HIS A 189 -10.55 -8.34 -0.98
C HIS A 189 -11.83 -9.15 -1.20
N SER A 190 -11.83 -10.04 -2.19
CA SER A 190 -12.87 -11.05 -2.40
C SER A 190 -12.39 -12.38 -1.84
N GLU A 191 -13.30 -13.13 -1.21
CA GLU A 191 -13.02 -14.49 -0.72
C GLU A 191 -12.59 -15.46 -1.82
#